data_964b05b33c4dfdc504f580568684e4bb
#
_entry.id   964b05b33c4dfdc504f580568684e4bb
#
_cell.length_a   1.000
_cell.length_b   1.000
_cell.length_c   1.000
_cell.angle_alpha   90.00
_cell.angle_beta   90.00
_cell.angle_gamma   90.00
#
_symmetry.space_group_name_H-M   'P 1'
#
loop_
_entity.id
_entity.type
_entity.pdbx_description
1 polymer ?
#
loop_
_entity_poly.entity_id
_entity_poly.type
_entity_poly.pdbx_seq_one_letter_code
_entity_poly.pdbx_strand_id
1 'polypeptide(L)'
;MPQSIEDVLRELAPQSLAGAVLSTNYVMVRCPFHGGGLERTPSCSVSRVKPVFFCHGCSVAGHISKFLRQVGAPTDIAKSVVEKISYDYSEYGDGKSAHSIFTGANPFRGKFVLDDEILDGWRLRPETLYRAGFKERTLRHFEVGVDHTMARVTFPLRNLYGELVGVSGRTMVQGLEPRYKIYSEKDLARFGVSPKYSMASIKGALLWHAHLIFPICFRDRSPIIVCEGFKAAMWIWQMGYHNVVALIGAHLTKLQAELLARTASEVTLFLDNNEAGHKGTHAAGKLLVSKNIVKVAKYPDLRQQADQLQEAEIQSSISSASYYVQWKSENREKRTS
;
A
#
# COMPACT_ATOMS: atom_id res chain seq x y z
N MET A 1 -25.79 -19.09 -4.50
CA MET A 1 -25.73 -17.70 -5.01
C MET A 1 -24.59 -17.00 -4.31
N PRO A 2 -23.83 -16.12 -4.94
CA PRO A 2 -22.77 -15.38 -4.25
C PRO A 2 -23.39 -14.53 -3.14
N GLN A 3 -22.86 -14.68 -1.92
CA GLN A 3 -23.34 -13.98 -0.72
C GLN A 3 -22.90 -12.52 -0.72
N SER A 4 -23.71 -11.62 -0.18
CA SER A 4 -23.29 -10.24 0.09
C SER A 4 -22.48 -10.17 1.39
N ILE A 5 -21.76 -9.06 1.61
CA ILE A 5 -21.07 -8.81 2.88
C ILE A 5 -22.05 -8.86 4.05
N GLU A 6 -23.22 -8.27 3.87
CA GLU A 6 -24.25 -8.21 4.88
C GLU A 6 -24.81 -9.60 5.22
N ASP A 7 -24.93 -10.48 4.22
CA ASP A 7 -25.40 -11.85 4.45
C ASP A 7 -24.39 -12.62 5.30
N VAL A 8 -23.09 -12.52 4.97
CA VAL A 8 -22.02 -13.13 5.74
C VAL A 8 -21.97 -12.58 7.17
N LEU A 9 -22.09 -11.27 7.34
CA LEU A 9 -22.09 -10.66 8.66
C LEU A 9 -23.33 -11.03 9.48
N ARG A 10 -24.49 -11.16 8.83
CA ARG A 10 -25.74 -11.58 9.50
C ARG A 10 -25.62 -12.99 10.05
N GLU A 11 -24.94 -13.86 9.34
CA GLU A 11 -24.76 -15.26 9.69
C GLU A 11 -23.63 -15.44 10.73
N LEU A 12 -22.45 -14.83 10.52
CA LEU A 12 -21.25 -15.14 11.28
C LEU A 12 -20.90 -14.11 12.37
N ALA A 13 -21.32 -12.86 12.21
CA ALA A 13 -20.98 -11.77 13.12
C ALA A 13 -22.13 -10.73 13.24
N PRO A 14 -23.34 -11.14 13.65
CA PRO A 14 -24.50 -10.26 13.71
C PRO A 14 -24.29 -9.03 14.61
N GLN A 15 -23.43 -9.13 15.64
CA GLN A 15 -23.04 -8.02 16.50
C GLN A 15 -22.35 -6.89 15.72
N SER A 16 -21.63 -7.21 14.65
CA SER A 16 -20.98 -6.21 13.80
C SER A 16 -21.98 -5.38 12.99
N LEU A 17 -23.17 -5.91 12.72
CA LEU A 17 -24.25 -5.19 12.04
C LEU A 17 -25.11 -4.31 12.97
N ALA A 18 -24.94 -4.42 14.26
CA ALA A 18 -25.75 -3.62 15.20
C ALA A 18 -25.45 -2.11 15.02
N GLY A 19 -26.48 -1.36 14.60
CA GLY A 19 -26.35 0.07 14.26
C GLY A 19 -25.67 0.35 12.94
N ALA A 20 -25.52 -0.65 12.06
CA ALA A 20 -24.87 -0.47 10.76
C ALA A 20 -25.58 0.60 9.91
N VAL A 21 -24.76 1.39 9.19
CA VAL A 21 -25.25 2.37 8.23
C VAL A 21 -24.99 1.84 6.83
N LEU A 22 -26.06 1.66 6.06
CA LEU A 22 -26.00 1.16 4.69
C LEU A 22 -25.94 2.31 3.70
N SER A 23 -24.95 2.27 2.81
CA SER A 23 -24.83 3.18 1.67
C SER A 23 -24.77 2.36 0.37
N THR A 24 -24.96 3.00 -0.76
CA THR A 24 -24.80 2.37 -2.07
C THR A 24 -23.41 1.75 -2.24
N ASN A 25 -22.39 2.42 -1.78
CA ASN A 25 -20.98 2.08 -2.04
C ASN A 25 -20.26 1.39 -0.86
N TYR A 26 -20.82 1.43 0.33
CA TYR A 26 -20.22 0.83 1.52
C TYR A 26 -21.26 0.49 2.59
N VAL A 27 -20.89 -0.39 3.48
CA VAL A 27 -21.58 -0.61 4.75
C VAL A 27 -20.66 -0.19 5.90
N MET A 28 -21.14 0.66 6.81
CA MET A 28 -20.44 1.02 8.02
C MET A 28 -20.86 0.06 9.13
N VAL A 29 -19.92 -0.70 9.67
CA VAL A 29 -20.18 -1.76 10.66
C VAL A 29 -19.30 -1.56 11.89
N ARG A 30 -19.64 -2.26 12.97
CA ARG A 30 -18.75 -2.35 14.13
C ARG A 30 -17.51 -3.16 13.78
N CYS A 31 -16.34 -2.68 14.18
CA CYS A 31 -15.08 -3.25 13.75
C CYS A 31 -14.75 -4.57 14.46
N PRO A 32 -14.49 -5.66 13.73
CA PRO A 32 -14.13 -6.93 14.36
C PRO A 32 -12.68 -6.98 14.86
N PHE A 33 -11.83 -6.00 14.47
CA PHE A 33 -10.41 -5.97 14.85
C PHE A 33 -10.13 -5.27 16.18
N HIS A 34 -11.05 -4.42 16.66
CA HIS A 34 -11.00 -3.87 18.00
C HIS A 34 -12.38 -3.94 18.66
N GLY A 35 -12.40 -4.21 19.95
CA GLY A 35 -13.66 -4.40 20.68
C GLY A 35 -14.49 -5.60 20.23
N GLY A 36 -13.96 -6.49 19.36
CA GLY A 36 -14.66 -7.71 18.92
C GLY A 36 -16.01 -7.47 18.23
N GLY A 37 -16.22 -6.33 17.60
CA GLY A 37 -17.51 -5.94 17.02
C GLY A 37 -18.55 -5.48 18.04
N LEU A 38 -18.15 -5.20 19.28
CA LEU A 38 -19.02 -4.78 20.37
C LEU A 38 -18.93 -3.28 20.70
N GLU A 39 -18.17 -2.52 19.90
CA GLU A 39 -18.08 -1.06 20.05
C GLU A 39 -19.47 -0.39 19.97
N ARG A 40 -19.63 0.75 20.64
CA ARG A 40 -20.91 1.44 20.72
C ARG A 40 -21.40 1.95 19.37
N THR A 41 -20.49 2.48 18.55
CA THR A 41 -20.78 3.11 17.27
C THR A 41 -20.01 2.42 16.15
N PRO A 42 -20.67 2.07 15.02
CA PRO A 42 -19.97 1.52 13.85
C PRO A 42 -18.84 2.43 13.38
N SER A 43 -17.65 1.87 13.22
CA SER A 43 -16.45 2.61 12.85
C SER A 43 -15.70 2.03 11.66
N CYS A 44 -16.11 0.85 11.18
CA CYS A 44 -15.45 0.16 10.07
C CYS A 44 -16.26 0.28 8.78
N SER A 45 -15.73 0.98 7.80
CA SER A 45 -16.29 1.08 6.45
C SER A 45 -15.83 -0.12 5.62
N VAL A 46 -16.76 -0.95 5.18
CA VAL A 46 -16.53 -2.08 4.28
C VAL A 46 -17.14 -1.74 2.92
N SER A 47 -16.32 -1.69 1.90
CA SER A 47 -16.79 -1.30 0.56
C SER A 47 -17.61 -2.41 -0.09
N ARG A 48 -18.72 -2.02 -0.75
CA ARG A 48 -19.58 -2.90 -1.55
C ARG A 48 -19.15 -2.98 -3.01
N VAL A 49 -18.34 -2.01 -3.42
CA VAL A 49 -17.94 -1.84 -4.83
C VAL A 49 -16.46 -2.13 -5.07
N LYS A 50 -15.68 -2.32 -4.00
CA LYS A 50 -14.24 -2.64 -4.05
C LYS A 50 -13.91 -3.64 -2.96
N PRO A 51 -12.95 -4.55 -3.17
CA PRO A 51 -12.61 -5.55 -2.16
C PRO A 51 -11.72 -4.99 -1.03
N VAL A 52 -12.10 -3.87 -0.43
CA VAL A 52 -11.35 -3.19 0.63
C VAL A 52 -12.22 -2.77 1.80
N PHE A 53 -11.61 -2.63 2.97
CA PHE A 53 -12.21 -2.06 4.16
C PHE A 53 -11.24 -1.11 4.88
N PHE A 54 -11.80 -0.19 5.67
CA PHE A 54 -11.05 0.72 6.54
C PHE A 54 -11.82 0.98 7.84
N CYS A 55 -11.15 0.88 8.98
CA CYS A 55 -11.71 1.24 10.27
C CYS A 55 -11.21 2.61 10.72
N HIS A 56 -12.14 3.55 10.95
CA HIS A 56 -11.84 4.89 11.43
C HIS A 56 -11.44 4.91 12.92
N GLY A 57 -11.83 3.88 13.71
CA GLY A 57 -11.52 3.80 15.13
C GLY A 57 -10.09 3.31 15.42
N CYS A 58 -9.66 2.22 14.77
CA CYS A 58 -8.33 1.63 15.00
C CYS A 58 -7.38 1.75 13.81
N SER A 59 -7.80 2.42 12.73
CA SER A 59 -7.01 2.62 11.50
C SER A 59 -6.56 1.33 10.81
N VAL A 60 -7.14 0.17 11.16
CA VAL A 60 -6.89 -1.06 10.40
C VAL A 60 -7.56 -0.95 9.04
N ALA A 61 -6.85 -1.35 8.02
CA ALA A 61 -7.33 -1.40 6.65
C ALA A 61 -6.82 -2.66 5.96
N GLY A 62 -7.37 -2.95 4.79
CA GLY A 62 -6.87 -4.06 3.98
C GLY A 62 -7.88 -4.57 2.96
N HIS A 63 -7.51 -5.68 2.35
CA HIS A 63 -8.39 -6.43 1.48
C HIS A 63 -9.56 -7.06 2.27
N ILE A 64 -10.73 -7.15 1.64
CA ILE A 64 -11.96 -7.60 2.31
C ILE A 64 -11.87 -9.05 2.81
N SER A 65 -11.04 -9.90 2.19
CA SER A 65 -10.79 -11.26 2.67
C SER A 65 -10.22 -11.30 4.08
N LYS A 66 -9.38 -10.31 4.44
CA LYS A 66 -8.88 -10.14 5.82
C LYS A 66 -10.01 -9.81 6.79
N PHE A 67 -10.93 -8.95 6.37
CA PHE A 67 -12.12 -8.62 7.16
C PHE A 67 -13.02 -9.84 7.34
N LEU A 68 -13.31 -10.56 6.26
CA LEU A 68 -14.18 -11.74 6.25
C LEU A 68 -13.60 -12.87 7.11
N ARG A 69 -12.29 -13.11 7.05
CA ARG A 69 -11.63 -14.07 7.96
C ARG A 69 -11.72 -13.67 9.42
N GLN A 70 -11.58 -12.38 9.72
CA GLN A 70 -11.69 -11.89 11.11
C GLN A 70 -13.09 -12.12 11.71
N VAL A 71 -14.12 -12.16 10.88
CA VAL A 71 -15.48 -12.51 11.30
C VAL A 71 -15.78 -14.01 11.16
N GLY A 72 -14.78 -14.83 10.85
CA GLY A 72 -14.89 -16.29 10.80
C GLY A 72 -15.45 -16.86 9.49
N ALA A 73 -15.45 -16.08 8.40
CA ALA A 73 -15.95 -16.57 7.11
C ALA A 73 -15.00 -17.65 6.53
N PRO A 74 -15.54 -18.81 6.10
CA PRO A 74 -14.80 -19.80 5.34
C PRO A 74 -14.16 -19.24 4.07
N THR A 75 -13.05 -19.83 3.64
CA THR A 75 -12.25 -19.32 2.50
C THR A 75 -13.04 -19.27 1.20
N ASP A 76 -13.89 -20.24 0.94
CA ASP A 76 -14.74 -20.31 -0.23
C ASP A 76 -15.82 -19.22 -0.23
N ILE A 77 -16.44 -18.95 0.92
CA ILE A 77 -17.38 -17.84 1.11
C ILE A 77 -16.68 -16.50 0.92
N ALA A 78 -15.49 -16.32 1.51
CA ALA A 78 -14.71 -15.11 1.34
C ALA A 78 -14.34 -14.87 -0.14
N LYS A 79 -13.96 -15.91 -0.88
CA LYS A 79 -13.71 -15.83 -2.33
C LYS A 79 -14.97 -15.44 -3.11
N SER A 80 -16.12 -16.06 -2.84
CA SER A 80 -17.39 -15.76 -3.51
C SER A 80 -17.80 -14.28 -3.32
N VAL A 81 -17.65 -13.74 -2.10
CA VAL A 81 -17.91 -12.31 -1.83
C VAL A 81 -16.97 -11.38 -2.60
N VAL A 82 -15.67 -11.70 -2.62
CA VAL A 82 -14.68 -10.94 -3.38
C VAL A 82 -14.96 -10.95 -4.87
N GLU A 83 -15.31 -12.10 -5.43
CA GLU A 83 -15.66 -12.26 -6.85
C GLU A 83 -16.90 -11.46 -7.21
N LYS A 84 -17.93 -11.48 -6.37
CA LYS A 84 -19.15 -10.68 -6.57
C LYS A 84 -18.85 -9.19 -6.57
N ILE A 85 -18.11 -8.68 -5.57
CA ILE A 85 -17.74 -7.26 -5.50
C ILE A 85 -16.91 -6.87 -6.73
N SER A 86 -16.00 -7.73 -7.17
CA SER A 86 -15.17 -7.49 -8.35
C SER A 86 -16.00 -7.50 -9.65
N TYR A 87 -17.02 -8.33 -9.73
CA TYR A 87 -17.96 -8.40 -10.87
C TYR A 87 -18.85 -7.15 -10.92
N ASP A 88 -19.51 -6.81 -9.80
CA ASP A 88 -20.37 -5.63 -9.70
C ASP A 88 -19.58 -4.33 -10.00
N TYR A 89 -18.30 -4.29 -9.61
CA TYR A 89 -17.39 -3.19 -9.95
C TYR A 89 -17.15 -3.07 -11.47
N SER A 90 -17.19 -4.19 -12.22
CA SER A 90 -17.02 -4.18 -13.68
C SER A 90 -18.26 -3.67 -14.43
N GLU A 91 -19.45 -3.78 -13.85
CA GLU A 91 -20.71 -3.34 -14.47
C GLU A 91 -21.06 -1.86 -14.21
N TYR A 92 -20.58 -1.26 -13.10
CA TYR A 92 -20.91 0.11 -12.70
C TYR A 92 -20.06 1.21 -13.36
N GLY A 93 -19.15 0.85 -14.25
CA GLY A 93 -18.33 1.80 -15.00
C GLY A 93 -18.74 1.87 -16.47
N ASP A 94 -18.98 3.06 -16.96
CA ASP A 94 -19.16 3.45 -18.37
C ASP A 94 -17.98 3.03 -19.28
N GLY A 95 -17.64 1.75 -19.39
CA GLY A 95 -16.63 1.17 -20.29
C GLY A 95 -15.20 1.74 -20.24
N LYS A 96 -15.00 2.80 -19.47
CA LYS A 96 -13.70 3.47 -19.20
C LYS A 96 -13.36 3.52 -17.71
N SER A 97 -13.95 2.62 -16.92
CA SER A 97 -13.75 2.57 -15.47
C SER A 97 -12.30 2.29 -15.07
N ALA A 98 -11.99 2.53 -13.80
CA ALA A 98 -10.68 2.20 -13.20
C ALA A 98 -10.23 0.75 -13.54
N HIS A 99 -11.18 -0.17 -13.77
CA HIS A 99 -10.90 -1.53 -14.22
C HIS A 99 -10.19 -1.56 -15.59
N SER A 100 -10.67 -0.81 -16.61
CA SER A 100 -10.02 -0.76 -17.92
C SER A 100 -8.65 -0.05 -17.87
N ILE A 101 -8.50 0.90 -16.95
CA ILE A 101 -7.23 1.59 -16.73
C ILE A 101 -6.20 0.64 -16.10
N PHE A 102 -6.64 -0.24 -15.22
CA PHE A 102 -5.78 -1.19 -14.50
C PHE A 102 -5.58 -2.51 -15.24
N THR A 103 -6.56 -2.97 -16.04
CA THR A 103 -6.48 -4.26 -16.75
C THR A 103 -5.40 -4.32 -17.83
N GLY A 104 -5.13 -3.21 -18.53
CA GLY A 104 -4.03 -3.11 -19.49
C GLY A 104 -2.65 -2.98 -18.87
N ALA A 105 -2.58 -2.57 -17.59
CA ALA A 105 -1.36 -2.24 -16.89
C ALA A 105 -0.97 -3.23 -15.78
N ASN A 106 -1.84 -4.22 -15.47
CA ASN A 106 -1.57 -5.18 -14.41
C ASN A 106 -1.15 -6.55 -14.97
N PRO A 107 0.17 -6.85 -15.03
CA PRO A 107 0.67 -8.15 -15.46
C PRO A 107 0.32 -9.30 -14.50
N PHE A 108 -0.28 -9.01 -13.32
CA PHE A 108 -0.52 -9.97 -12.24
C PHE A 108 -1.98 -10.36 -12.07
N ARG A 109 -2.90 -9.95 -12.96
CA ARG A 109 -4.30 -10.33 -12.83
C ARG A 109 -4.47 -11.85 -12.92
N GLY A 110 -4.88 -12.47 -11.80
CA GLY A 110 -5.25 -13.88 -11.72
C GLY A 110 -4.13 -14.90 -11.91
N LYS A 111 -2.86 -14.47 -12.05
CA LYS A 111 -1.76 -15.41 -12.33
C LYS A 111 -0.88 -15.76 -11.13
N PHE A 112 -0.81 -14.90 -10.10
CA PHE A 112 0.17 -15.03 -9.01
C PHE A 112 -0.38 -14.46 -7.69
N VAL A 113 -1.51 -14.99 -7.25
CA VAL A 113 -2.08 -14.61 -5.95
C VAL A 113 -1.59 -15.62 -4.92
N LEU A 114 -1.00 -15.10 -3.85
CA LEU A 114 -0.64 -15.86 -2.67
C LEU A 114 -1.81 -15.86 -1.69
N ASP A 115 -1.97 -16.91 -0.93
CA ASP A 115 -2.94 -16.93 0.15
C ASP A 115 -2.49 -15.97 1.27
N ASP A 116 -3.41 -15.14 1.74
CA ASP A 116 -3.16 -14.21 2.84
C ASP A 116 -2.80 -14.92 4.16
N GLU A 117 -3.16 -16.20 4.32
CA GLU A 117 -2.82 -17.03 5.48
C GLU A 117 -1.30 -17.18 5.67
N ILE A 118 -0.51 -17.01 4.60
CA ILE A 118 0.96 -16.95 4.70
C ILE A 118 1.41 -15.87 5.70
N LEU A 119 0.69 -14.76 5.75
CA LEU A 119 1.03 -13.65 6.64
C LEU A 119 0.76 -13.97 8.12
N ASP A 120 -0.12 -14.93 8.42
CA ASP A 120 -0.50 -15.27 9.80
C ASP A 120 0.70 -15.80 10.59
N GLY A 121 1.59 -16.57 9.95
CA GLY A 121 2.84 -17.05 10.54
C GLY A 121 3.86 -15.95 10.85
N TRP A 122 3.66 -14.74 10.33
CA TRP A 122 4.57 -13.60 10.49
C TRP A 122 3.97 -12.43 11.26
N ARG A 123 2.74 -12.53 11.79
CA ARG A 123 2.06 -11.48 12.58
C ARG A 123 2.70 -11.25 13.95
N LEU A 124 4.01 -11.34 14.02
CA LEU A 124 4.78 -11.10 15.23
C LEU A 124 5.25 -9.64 15.27
N ARG A 125 5.44 -9.16 16.48
CA ARG A 125 5.81 -7.76 16.73
C ARG A 125 7.21 -7.44 16.21
N PRO A 126 7.40 -6.51 15.27
CA PRO A 126 8.70 -6.10 14.78
C PRO A 126 9.37 -5.12 15.74
N GLU A 127 9.98 -5.61 16.81
CA GLU A 127 10.58 -4.84 17.88
C GLU A 127 11.56 -3.76 17.38
N THR A 128 12.32 -4.07 16.32
CA THR A 128 13.26 -3.12 15.70
C THR A 128 12.57 -1.89 15.12
N LEU A 129 11.34 -2.00 14.65
CA LEU A 129 10.56 -0.88 14.14
C LEU A 129 9.88 -0.09 15.27
N TYR A 130 9.45 -0.76 16.33
CA TYR A 130 8.96 -0.05 17.54
C TYR A 130 10.05 0.82 18.15
N ARG A 131 11.26 0.29 18.32
CA ARG A 131 12.43 1.06 18.79
C ARG A 131 12.80 2.22 17.85
N ALA A 132 12.48 2.09 16.57
CA ALA A 132 12.64 3.17 15.59
C ALA A 132 11.48 4.19 15.59
N GLY A 133 10.51 4.09 16.51
CA GLY A 133 9.41 5.05 16.69
C GLY A 133 8.15 4.76 15.88
N PHE A 134 8.06 3.60 15.19
CA PHE A 134 6.83 3.23 14.49
C PHE A 134 5.73 2.81 15.47
N LYS A 135 4.54 3.36 15.28
CA LYS A 135 3.37 3.09 16.12
C LYS A 135 2.68 1.79 15.69
N GLU A 136 2.07 1.10 16.65
CA GLU A 136 1.28 -0.12 16.43
C GLU A 136 0.28 0.03 15.27
N ARG A 137 -0.49 1.13 15.26
CA ARG A 137 -1.47 1.41 14.20
C ARG A 137 -0.85 1.43 12.80
N THR A 138 0.38 1.96 12.68
CA THR A 138 1.10 2.03 11.41
C THR A 138 1.50 0.64 10.95
N LEU A 139 2.11 -0.14 11.83
CA LEU A 139 2.56 -1.49 11.51
C LEU A 139 1.40 -2.41 11.15
N ARG A 140 0.26 -2.28 11.84
CA ARG A 140 -0.97 -3.02 11.50
C ARG A 140 -1.57 -2.58 10.16
N HIS A 141 -1.62 -1.28 9.89
CA HIS A 141 -2.13 -0.75 8.62
C HIS A 141 -1.38 -1.34 7.44
N PHE A 142 -0.05 -1.37 7.53
CA PHE A 142 0.81 -1.90 6.49
C PHE A 142 1.05 -3.42 6.58
N GLU A 143 0.39 -4.11 7.50
CA GLU A 143 0.49 -5.57 7.70
C GLU A 143 1.93 -6.06 7.92
N VAL A 144 2.76 -5.22 8.56
CA VAL A 144 4.17 -5.51 8.81
C VAL A 144 4.30 -6.58 9.89
N GLY A 145 5.14 -7.57 9.63
CA GLY A 145 5.39 -8.68 10.54
C GLY A 145 6.86 -9.05 10.64
N VAL A 146 7.13 -10.24 11.21
CA VAL A 146 8.49 -10.77 11.39
C VAL A 146 8.55 -12.22 10.96
N ASP A 147 9.43 -12.52 10.05
CA ASP A 147 9.88 -13.88 9.74
C ASP A 147 11.12 -14.21 10.58
N HIS A 148 10.92 -14.91 11.68
CA HIS A 148 12.03 -15.34 12.55
C HIS A 148 12.95 -16.37 11.89
N THR A 149 12.42 -17.18 10.96
CA THR A 149 13.22 -18.20 10.28
C THR A 149 14.31 -17.59 9.41
N MET A 150 13.97 -16.47 8.74
CA MET A 150 14.90 -15.73 7.90
C MET A 150 15.48 -14.49 8.58
N ALA A 151 15.14 -14.23 9.85
CA ALA A 151 15.51 -13.05 10.61
C ALA A 151 15.21 -11.75 9.82
N ARG A 152 13.95 -11.61 9.33
CA ARG A 152 13.54 -10.46 8.52
C ARG A 152 12.22 -9.86 8.99
N VAL A 153 12.15 -8.53 8.96
CA VAL A 153 10.86 -7.81 9.00
C VAL A 153 10.20 -7.96 7.64
N THR A 154 8.93 -8.35 7.61
CA THR A 154 8.19 -8.65 6.38
C THR A 154 7.26 -7.51 5.98
N PHE A 155 7.20 -7.22 4.67
CA PHE A 155 6.36 -6.21 4.04
C PHE A 155 5.56 -6.90 2.93
N PRO A 156 4.25 -7.11 3.11
CA PRO A 156 3.39 -7.68 2.08
C PRO A 156 3.36 -6.82 0.82
N LEU A 157 3.44 -7.46 -0.33
CA LEU A 157 3.34 -6.81 -1.64
C LEU A 157 1.98 -7.16 -2.24
N ARG A 158 1.13 -6.14 -2.39
CA ARG A 158 -0.21 -6.30 -2.94
C ARG A 158 -0.32 -5.64 -4.31
N ASN A 159 -1.03 -6.29 -5.23
CA ASN A 159 -1.38 -5.68 -6.51
C ASN A 159 -2.49 -4.63 -6.31
N LEU A 160 -2.90 -3.95 -7.39
CA LEU A 160 -3.91 -2.88 -7.32
C LEU A 160 -5.31 -3.37 -6.90
N TYR A 161 -5.57 -4.68 -6.93
CA TYR A 161 -6.80 -5.29 -6.42
C TYR A 161 -6.71 -5.67 -4.93
N GLY A 162 -5.58 -5.40 -4.29
CA GLY A 162 -5.33 -5.76 -2.89
C GLY A 162 -4.94 -7.23 -2.69
N GLU A 163 -4.80 -8.02 -3.76
CA GLU A 163 -4.36 -9.40 -3.68
C GLU A 163 -2.88 -9.48 -3.32
N LEU A 164 -2.52 -10.39 -2.42
CA LEU A 164 -1.13 -10.63 -2.05
C LEU A 164 -0.39 -11.30 -3.21
N VAL A 165 0.65 -10.67 -3.72
CA VAL A 165 1.44 -11.19 -4.87
C VAL A 165 2.90 -11.41 -4.54
N GLY A 166 3.32 -11.09 -3.34
CA GLY A 166 4.68 -11.31 -2.87
C GLY A 166 4.91 -10.78 -1.47
N VAL A 167 6.08 -11.04 -0.94
CA VAL A 167 6.53 -10.50 0.34
C VAL A 167 7.96 -10.02 0.20
N SER A 168 8.25 -8.83 0.69
CA SER A 168 9.61 -8.31 0.84
C SER A 168 10.06 -8.47 2.28
N GLY A 169 11.27 -8.94 2.51
CA GLY A 169 11.87 -9.09 3.84
C GLY A 169 13.09 -8.19 4.01
N ARG A 170 13.11 -7.32 5.02
CA ARG A 170 14.28 -6.55 5.43
C ARG A 170 15.03 -7.28 6.52
N THR A 171 16.33 -7.51 6.33
CA THR A 171 17.13 -8.19 7.35
C THR A 171 17.15 -7.44 8.69
N MET A 172 17.07 -8.19 9.79
CA MET A 172 17.29 -7.70 11.16
C MET A 172 18.73 -7.90 11.61
N VAL A 173 19.53 -8.61 10.82
CA VAL A 173 20.95 -8.89 11.11
C VAL A 173 21.80 -7.84 10.45
N GLN A 174 22.66 -7.19 11.25
CA GLN A 174 23.58 -6.17 10.74
C GLN A 174 24.62 -6.82 9.80
N GLY A 175 24.88 -6.17 8.67
CA GLY A 175 25.85 -6.63 7.67
C GLY A 175 25.37 -7.77 6.76
N LEU A 176 24.17 -8.32 6.99
CA LEU A 176 23.62 -9.35 6.10
C LEU A 176 23.04 -8.74 4.83
N GLU A 177 23.57 -9.14 3.67
CA GLU A 177 23.05 -8.75 2.36
C GLU A 177 22.24 -9.88 1.70
N PRO A 178 21.28 -9.56 0.83
CA PRO A 178 20.78 -8.22 0.54
C PRO A 178 19.95 -7.67 1.70
N ARG A 179 20.09 -6.37 1.97
CA ARG A 179 19.33 -5.68 3.03
C ARG A 179 17.82 -5.86 2.84
N TYR A 180 17.32 -5.76 1.62
CA TYR A 180 15.94 -6.09 1.23
C TYR A 180 15.94 -7.24 0.23
N LYS A 181 15.10 -8.23 0.46
CA LYS A 181 14.90 -9.39 -0.41
C LYS A 181 13.41 -9.60 -0.64
N ILE A 182 12.96 -9.65 -1.90
CA ILE A 182 11.65 -10.20 -2.20
C ILE A 182 11.77 -11.73 -2.12
N TYR A 183 10.85 -12.36 -1.43
CA TYR A 183 10.86 -13.80 -1.21
C TYR A 183 10.69 -14.54 -2.55
N SER A 184 11.57 -15.47 -2.80
CA SER A 184 11.53 -16.36 -3.99
C SER A 184 10.54 -17.50 -3.78
N GLU A 185 10.27 -18.26 -4.83
CA GLU A 185 9.51 -19.50 -4.76
C GLU A 185 10.05 -20.45 -3.68
N LYS A 186 11.38 -20.58 -3.59
CA LYS A 186 12.04 -21.41 -2.58
C LYS A 186 11.79 -20.91 -1.15
N ASP A 187 11.78 -19.59 -0.96
CA ASP A 187 11.50 -19.01 0.36
C ASP A 187 10.04 -19.21 0.78
N LEU A 188 9.12 -19.24 -0.19
CA LEU A 188 7.68 -19.43 0.03
C LEU A 188 7.24 -20.89 0.01
N ALA A 189 8.03 -21.78 -0.60
CA ALA A 189 7.71 -23.20 -0.71
C ALA A 189 7.53 -23.88 0.67
N ARG A 190 8.21 -23.41 1.71
CA ARG A 190 8.06 -23.89 3.09
C ARG A 190 6.65 -23.66 3.67
N PHE A 191 5.85 -22.77 3.05
CA PHE A 191 4.44 -22.54 3.39
C PHE A 191 3.47 -23.25 2.44
N GLY A 192 3.96 -24.22 1.66
CA GLY A 192 3.14 -24.96 0.69
C GLY A 192 2.81 -24.17 -0.58
N VAL A 193 3.46 -23.04 -0.80
CA VAL A 193 3.16 -22.14 -1.93
C VAL A 193 4.26 -22.22 -2.97
N SER A 194 3.86 -22.40 -4.23
CA SER A 194 4.76 -22.38 -5.38
C SER A 194 4.30 -21.32 -6.39
N PRO A 195 4.58 -20.04 -6.14
CA PRO A 195 4.22 -18.99 -7.09
C PRO A 195 5.14 -19.04 -8.31
N LYS A 196 4.54 -19.09 -9.50
CA LYS A 196 5.26 -19.02 -10.77
C LYS A 196 5.39 -17.58 -11.26
N TYR A 197 6.26 -16.77 -10.67
CA TYR A 197 6.44 -15.38 -11.12
C TYR A 197 7.90 -14.93 -11.15
N SER A 198 8.17 -13.95 -12.00
CA SER A 198 9.44 -13.27 -12.02
C SER A 198 9.48 -12.14 -11.00
N MET A 199 10.46 -12.20 -10.09
CA MET A 199 10.71 -11.17 -9.08
C MET A 199 10.96 -9.78 -9.69
N ALA A 200 11.58 -9.71 -10.87
CA ALA A 200 11.81 -8.47 -11.59
C ALA A 200 10.49 -7.80 -12.01
N SER A 201 9.49 -8.60 -12.39
CA SER A 201 8.17 -8.09 -12.78
C SER A 201 7.45 -7.42 -11.61
N ILE A 202 7.57 -7.94 -10.40
CA ILE A 202 6.97 -7.33 -9.20
C ILE A 202 7.57 -5.94 -8.94
N LYS A 203 8.89 -5.82 -8.93
CA LYS A 203 9.57 -4.54 -8.68
C LYS A 203 9.18 -3.45 -9.67
N GLY A 204 9.02 -3.83 -10.93
CA GLY A 204 8.73 -2.88 -12.00
C GLY A 204 7.26 -2.50 -12.16
N ALA A 205 6.34 -3.29 -11.61
CA ALA A 205 4.91 -3.13 -11.85
C ALA A 205 4.15 -2.59 -10.63
N LEU A 206 4.65 -2.81 -9.42
CA LEU A 206 3.95 -2.41 -8.21
C LEU A 206 4.52 -1.12 -7.62
N LEU A 207 3.61 -0.30 -7.09
CA LEU A 207 3.88 0.73 -6.10
C LEU A 207 3.30 0.24 -4.78
N TRP A 208 4.13 0.15 -3.75
CA TRP A 208 3.69 -0.33 -2.45
C TRP A 208 2.66 0.61 -1.84
N HIS A 209 1.62 0.08 -1.23
CA HIS A 209 0.47 0.79 -0.68
C HIS A 209 -0.51 1.35 -1.74
N ALA A 210 -0.20 1.27 -3.03
CA ALA A 210 -1.05 1.83 -4.08
C ALA A 210 -2.47 1.24 -4.11
N HIS A 211 -2.66 -0.01 -3.72
CA HIS A 211 -3.96 -0.69 -3.69
C HIS A 211 -5.00 0.00 -2.78
N LEU A 212 -4.57 0.69 -1.73
CA LEU A 212 -5.45 1.47 -0.85
C LEU A 212 -5.63 2.92 -1.32
N ILE A 213 -4.58 3.49 -1.92
CA ILE A 213 -4.53 4.92 -2.24
C ILE A 213 -5.10 5.23 -3.62
N PHE A 214 -4.76 4.43 -4.63
CA PHE A 214 -5.17 4.71 -6.01
C PHE A 214 -6.69 4.75 -6.20
N PRO A 215 -7.50 3.86 -5.61
CA PRO A 215 -8.95 3.96 -5.75
C PRO A 215 -9.53 5.26 -5.20
N ILE A 216 -8.91 5.84 -4.18
CA ILE A 216 -9.33 7.11 -3.57
C ILE A 216 -8.86 8.27 -4.44
N CYS A 217 -7.55 8.34 -4.70
CA CYS A 217 -6.94 9.42 -5.45
C CYS A 217 -7.43 9.49 -6.90
N PHE A 218 -7.73 8.36 -7.53
CA PHE A 218 -8.22 8.30 -8.92
C PHE A 218 -9.52 9.11 -9.12
N ARG A 219 -10.46 9.01 -8.17
CA ARG A 219 -11.73 9.75 -8.24
C ARG A 219 -11.53 11.24 -8.19
N ASP A 220 -10.68 11.70 -7.26
CA ASP A 220 -10.55 13.11 -6.92
C ASP A 220 -9.28 13.74 -7.51
N ARG A 221 -8.47 12.94 -8.24
CA ARG A 221 -7.15 13.35 -8.77
C ARG A 221 -6.23 13.92 -7.68
N SER A 222 -6.37 13.42 -6.45
CA SER A 222 -5.63 13.90 -5.28
C SER A 222 -4.11 13.74 -5.44
N PRO A 223 -3.31 14.66 -4.86
CA PRO A 223 -1.85 14.54 -4.87
C PRO A 223 -1.37 13.23 -4.22
N ILE A 224 -0.28 12.67 -4.75
CA ILE A 224 0.36 11.46 -4.23
C ILE A 224 1.83 11.74 -3.92
N ILE A 225 2.30 11.29 -2.75
CA ILE A 225 3.71 11.31 -2.36
C ILE A 225 4.34 9.97 -2.74
N VAL A 226 5.49 10.01 -3.40
CA VAL A 226 6.27 8.83 -3.80
C VAL A 226 7.58 8.80 -3.02
N CYS A 227 7.77 7.75 -2.20
CA CYS A 227 8.97 7.50 -1.42
C CYS A 227 9.84 6.41 -2.05
N GLU A 228 11.12 6.35 -1.64
CA GLU A 228 12.04 5.32 -2.15
C GLU A 228 11.74 3.95 -1.55
N GLY A 229 11.43 3.87 -0.24
CA GLY A 229 11.28 2.61 0.46
C GLY A 229 10.13 2.54 1.45
N PHE A 230 9.87 1.32 1.93
CA PHE A 230 8.76 0.99 2.83
C PHE A 230 8.76 1.81 4.12
N LYS A 231 9.93 1.96 4.79
CA LYS A 231 10.04 2.71 6.04
C LYS A 231 9.70 4.18 5.88
N ALA A 232 10.19 4.81 4.81
CA ALA A 232 9.89 6.21 4.50
C ALA A 232 8.39 6.41 4.29
N ALA A 233 7.72 5.54 3.50
CA ALA A 233 6.29 5.63 3.27
C ALA A 233 5.48 5.42 4.56
N MET A 234 5.83 4.43 5.39
CA MET A 234 5.17 4.21 6.68
C MET A 234 5.36 5.40 7.63
N TRP A 235 6.54 6.01 7.64
CA TRP A 235 6.83 7.16 8.48
C TRP A 235 6.02 8.38 8.07
N ILE A 236 6.02 8.72 6.78
CA ILE A 236 5.21 9.83 6.23
C ILE A 236 3.72 9.58 6.47
N TRP A 237 3.24 8.34 6.29
CA TRP A 237 1.87 7.97 6.61
C TRP A 237 1.55 8.16 8.10
N GLN A 238 2.46 7.79 8.99
CA GLN A 238 2.32 7.96 10.43
C GLN A 238 2.20 9.42 10.86
N MET A 239 2.83 10.34 10.11
CA MET A 239 2.77 11.79 10.30
C MET A 239 1.54 12.44 9.65
N GLY A 240 0.56 11.63 9.19
CA GLY A 240 -0.73 12.13 8.70
C GLY A 240 -0.86 12.26 7.18
N TYR A 241 0.20 12.02 6.41
CA TYR A 241 0.16 12.07 4.94
C TYR A 241 -0.22 10.71 4.36
N HIS A 242 -1.52 10.44 4.27
CA HIS A 242 -2.02 9.12 3.94
C HIS A 242 -1.89 8.74 2.45
N ASN A 243 -1.85 9.74 1.54
CA ASN A 243 -1.70 9.52 0.10
C ASN A 243 -0.22 9.30 -0.27
N VAL A 244 0.40 8.28 0.30
CA VAL A 244 1.81 7.95 0.10
C VAL A 244 1.98 6.54 -0.43
N VAL A 245 2.89 6.38 -1.39
CA VAL A 245 3.29 5.10 -1.96
C VAL A 245 4.82 4.97 -1.95
N ALA A 246 5.32 3.73 -1.97
CA ALA A 246 6.76 3.49 -2.08
C ALA A 246 7.12 2.74 -3.35
N LEU A 247 8.32 3.05 -3.87
CA LEU A 247 8.99 2.22 -4.85
C LEU A 247 9.40 0.89 -4.20
N ILE A 248 9.37 -0.20 -4.96
CA ILE A 248 9.87 -1.51 -4.50
C ILE A 248 11.30 -1.74 -5.02
N GLY A 249 11.70 -0.93 -5.98
CA GLY A 249 13.03 -0.93 -6.59
C GLY A 249 13.69 0.44 -6.52
N ALA A 250 14.93 0.54 -7.03
CA ALA A 250 15.71 1.78 -6.97
C ALA A 250 15.17 2.91 -7.87
N HIS A 251 14.31 2.62 -8.84
CA HIS A 251 13.86 3.60 -9.83
C HIS A 251 12.40 3.44 -10.18
N LEU A 252 11.72 4.54 -10.46
CA LEU A 252 10.38 4.56 -11.03
C LEU A 252 10.42 4.01 -12.45
N THR A 253 9.59 3.02 -12.76
CA THR A 253 9.47 2.47 -14.11
C THR A 253 8.46 3.25 -14.95
N LYS A 254 8.47 3.05 -16.27
CA LYS A 254 7.48 3.64 -17.17
C LYS A 254 6.06 3.23 -16.81
N LEU A 255 5.86 1.96 -16.43
CA LEU A 255 4.55 1.44 -16.00
C LEU A 255 4.06 2.10 -14.72
N GLN A 256 4.91 2.23 -13.71
CA GLN A 256 4.57 2.93 -12.46
C GLN A 256 4.28 4.43 -12.70
N ALA A 257 5.05 5.08 -13.60
CA ALA A 257 4.80 6.47 -13.99
C ALA A 257 3.45 6.62 -14.70
N GLU A 258 3.07 5.66 -15.56
CA GLU A 258 1.76 5.65 -16.23
C GLU A 258 0.61 5.48 -15.23
N LEU A 259 0.75 4.62 -14.23
CA LEU A 259 -0.22 4.45 -13.16
C LEU A 259 -0.40 5.73 -12.36
N LEU A 260 0.69 6.40 -11.96
CA LEU A 260 0.64 7.69 -11.25
C LEU A 260 -0.02 8.78 -12.11
N ALA A 261 0.32 8.84 -13.40
CA ALA A 261 -0.24 9.82 -14.33
C ALA A 261 -1.76 9.70 -14.49
N ARG A 262 -2.29 8.49 -14.44
CA ARG A 262 -3.73 8.25 -14.50
C ARG A 262 -4.45 8.51 -13.18
N THR A 263 -3.75 8.40 -12.06
CA THR A 263 -4.35 8.43 -10.72
C THR A 263 -4.31 9.81 -10.08
N ALA A 264 -3.18 10.54 -10.19
CA ALA A 264 -2.96 11.80 -9.49
C ALA A 264 -2.88 12.99 -10.46
N SER A 265 -3.22 14.18 -9.99
CA SER A 265 -2.93 15.44 -10.69
C SER A 265 -1.50 15.93 -10.40
N GLU A 266 -1.06 15.73 -9.17
CA GLU A 266 0.26 16.12 -8.65
C GLU A 266 0.98 14.92 -8.03
N VAL A 267 2.29 14.83 -8.27
CA VAL A 267 3.18 13.84 -7.66
C VAL A 267 4.31 14.55 -6.96
N THR A 268 4.42 14.36 -5.64
CA THR A 268 5.56 14.84 -4.86
C THR A 268 6.58 13.71 -4.69
N LEU A 269 7.74 13.87 -5.27
CA LEU A 269 8.87 12.95 -5.11
C LEU A 269 9.58 13.24 -3.78
N PHE A 270 9.53 12.29 -2.85
CA PHE A 270 10.19 12.34 -1.55
C PHE A 270 11.17 11.16 -1.43
N LEU A 271 12.11 11.10 -2.39
CA LEU A 271 13.16 10.07 -2.43
C LEU A 271 14.31 10.45 -1.48
N ASP A 272 15.20 9.51 -1.17
CA ASP A 272 16.30 9.73 -0.24
C ASP A 272 17.20 10.90 -0.68
N ASN A 273 17.68 11.68 0.28
CA ASN A 273 18.55 12.85 0.05
C ASN A 273 20.03 12.45 -0.05
N ASN A 274 20.31 11.57 -1.00
CA ASN A 274 21.67 11.12 -1.32
C ASN A 274 21.85 11.07 -2.84
N GLU A 275 23.04 10.74 -3.31
CA GLU A 275 23.34 10.70 -4.75
C GLU A 275 22.43 9.75 -5.52
N ALA A 276 22.11 8.58 -4.97
CA ALA A 276 21.21 7.60 -5.62
C ALA A 276 19.78 8.13 -5.71
N GLY A 277 19.25 8.69 -4.60
CA GLY A 277 17.93 9.31 -4.55
C GLY A 277 17.80 10.53 -5.49
N HIS A 278 18.85 11.34 -5.62
CA HIS A 278 18.89 12.46 -6.58
C HIS A 278 18.86 11.96 -8.03
N LYS A 279 19.60 10.88 -8.35
CA LYS A 279 19.51 10.22 -9.67
C LYS A 279 18.12 9.66 -9.91
N GLY A 280 17.54 9.01 -8.91
CA GLY A 280 16.16 8.50 -8.93
C GLY A 280 15.12 9.61 -9.15
N THR A 281 15.23 10.72 -8.41
CA THR A 281 14.39 11.92 -8.56
C THR A 281 14.46 12.47 -9.98
N HIS A 282 15.67 12.58 -10.54
CA HIS A 282 15.84 13.07 -11.89
C HIS A 282 15.21 12.13 -12.95
N ALA A 283 15.39 10.82 -12.80
CA ALA A 283 14.78 9.84 -13.68
C ALA A 283 13.26 9.82 -13.58
N ALA A 284 12.72 9.82 -12.36
CA ALA A 284 11.28 9.85 -12.11
C ALA A 284 10.62 11.16 -12.62
N GLY A 285 11.24 12.30 -12.36
CA GLY A 285 10.76 13.60 -12.83
C GLY A 285 10.68 13.67 -14.35
N LYS A 286 11.64 13.10 -15.09
CA LYS A 286 11.58 13.02 -16.56
C LYS A 286 10.38 12.21 -17.06
N LEU A 287 10.01 11.13 -16.37
CA LEU A 287 8.90 10.27 -16.77
C LEU A 287 7.53 10.91 -16.47
N LEU A 288 7.46 11.74 -15.44
CA LEU A 288 6.20 12.28 -14.91
C LEU A 288 5.88 13.70 -15.42
N VAL A 289 6.89 14.54 -15.69
CA VAL A 289 6.70 15.98 -15.92
C VAL A 289 5.82 16.33 -17.11
N SER A 290 5.68 15.44 -18.09
CA SER A 290 4.77 15.63 -19.23
C SER A 290 3.32 15.22 -18.94
N LYS A 291 3.05 14.65 -17.77
CA LYS A 291 1.77 14.02 -17.43
C LYS A 291 1.17 14.52 -16.12
N ASN A 292 2.00 14.97 -15.18
CA ASN A 292 1.63 15.42 -13.85
C ASN A 292 2.32 16.74 -13.51
N ILE A 293 1.74 17.46 -12.56
CA ILE A 293 2.49 18.44 -11.77
C ILE A 293 3.46 17.65 -10.90
N VAL A 294 4.76 17.87 -11.08
CA VAL A 294 5.80 17.14 -10.32
C VAL A 294 6.52 18.10 -9.40
N LYS A 295 6.50 17.77 -8.12
CA LYS A 295 7.24 18.47 -7.07
C LYS A 295 8.30 17.57 -6.46
N VAL A 296 9.32 18.14 -5.87
CA VAL A 296 10.40 17.46 -5.15
C VAL A 296 10.44 18.01 -3.73
N ALA A 297 10.27 17.14 -2.75
CA ALA A 297 10.32 17.51 -1.34
C ALA A 297 11.73 17.99 -0.96
N LYS A 298 11.81 18.99 -0.09
CA LYS A 298 13.08 19.57 0.38
C LYS A 298 13.42 19.01 1.76
N TYR A 299 14.60 18.40 1.88
CA TYR A 299 15.11 18.03 3.19
C TYR A 299 15.60 19.27 3.94
N PRO A 300 15.35 19.39 5.25
CA PRO A 300 15.71 20.58 6.03
C PRO A 300 17.19 20.72 6.27
N ASP A 301 17.93 19.62 6.19
CA ASP A 301 19.38 19.56 6.46
C ASP A 301 20.05 18.38 5.73
N LEU A 302 21.19 17.90 6.26
CA LEU A 302 21.97 16.80 5.71
C LEU A 302 21.37 15.41 5.99
N ARG A 303 20.21 15.30 6.63
CA ARG A 303 19.53 14.01 6.80
C ARG A 303 19.18 13.40 5.47
N GLN A 304 19.39 12.11 5.34
CA GLN A 304 19.33 11.42 4.06
C GLN A 304 18.02 10.66 3.82
N GLN A 305 17.25 10.36 4.87
CA GLN A 305 16.05 9.52 4.77
C GLN A 305 14.86 10.19 5.45
N ALA A 306 13.69 10.05 4.88
CA ALA A 306 12.47 10.65 5.41
C ALA A 306 12.08 10.12 6.80
N ASP A 307 12.43 8.87 7.14
CA ASP A 307 12.18 8.29 8.46
C ASP A 307 13.13 8.81 9.58
N GLN A 308 14.01 9.73 9.25
CA GLN A 308 14.84 10.50 10.20
C GLN A 308 14.24 11.86 10.58
N LEU A 309 13.19 12.30 9.87
CA LEU A 309 12.57 13.61 10.04
C LEU A 309 11.46 13.58 11.09
N GLN A 310 11.33 14.67 11.85
CA GLN A 310 10.18 14.88 12.73
C GLN A 310 8.95 15.35 11.96
N GLU A 311 7.78 15.32 12.59
CA GLU A 311 6.51 15.71 11.96
C GLU A 311 6.54 17.10 11.33
N ALA A 312 7.01 18.11 12.07
CA ALA A 312 7.14 19.49 11.58
C ALA A 312 8.09 19.62 10.39
N GLU A 313 9.14 18.80 10.36
CA GLU A 313 10.12 18.78 9.26
C GLU A 313 9.56 18.12 8.01
N ILE A 314 8.77 17.05 8.15
CA ILE A 314 8.05 16.43 7.04
C ILE A 314 7.04 17.43 6.47
N GLN A 315 6.28 18.12 7.34
CA GLN A 315 5.34 19.15 6.93
C GLN A 315 6.05 20.26 6.14
N SER A 316 7.17 20.75 6.66
CA SER A 316 7.99 21.77 5.98
C SER A 316 8.52 21.26 4.64
N SER A 317 9.04 20.01 4.61
CA SER A 317 9.59 19.40 3.40
C SER A 317 8.58 19.30 2.26
N ILE A 318 7.32 18.97 2.60
CA ILE A 318 6.23 18.84 1.62
C ILE A 318 5.68 20.20 1.22
N SER A 319 5.44 21.11 2.18
CA SER A 319 4.87 22.44 1.89
C SER A 319 5.83 23.33 1.10
N SER A 320 7.14 23.18 1.30
CA SER A 320 8.20 23.92 0.57
C SER A 320 8.71 23.18 -0.67
N ALA A 321 8.06 22.07 -1.08
CA ALA A 321 8.49 21.29 -2.24
C ALA A 321 8.59 22.15 -3.51
N SER A 322 9.71 22.07 -4.20
CA SER A 322 9.97 22.81 -5.45
C SER A 322 9.38 22.05 -6.64
N TYR A 323 8.91 22.78 -7.65
CA TYR A 323 8.61 22.14 -8.94
C TYR A 323 9.86 21.44 -9.49
N TYR A 324 9.67 20.26 -10.08
CA TYR A 324 10.77 19.47 -10.61
C TYR A 324 11.67 20.25 -11.60
N VAL A 325 11.10 21.12 -12.40
CA VAL A 325 11.86 21.94 -13.37
C VAL A 325 12.82 22.89 -12.65
N GLN A 326 12.36 23.54 -11.58
CA GLN A 326 13.19 24.40 -10.74
C GLN A 326 14.26 23.59 -10.00
N TRP A 327 13.87 22.50 -9.34
CA TRP A 327 14.80 21.60 -8.66
C TRP A 327 15.91 21.09 -9.60
N LYS A 328 15.56 20.77 -10.84
CA LYS A 328 16.51 20.31 -11.86
C LYS A 328 17.51 21.40 -12.23
N SER A 329 17.12 22.65 -12.33
CA SER A 329 18.00 23.80 -12.59
C SER A 329 19.01 23.97 -11.46
N GLU A 330 18.52 24.08 -10.22
CA GLU A 330 19.34 24.24 -9.02
C GLU A 330 20.38 23.12 -8.81
N ASN A 331 20.06 21.88 -9.21
CA ASN A 331 20.98 20.72 -9.10
C ASN A 331 21.88 20.52 -10.32
N ARG A 332 21.70 21.25 -11.42
CA ARG A 332 22.67 21.32 -12.52
C ARG A 332 23.86 22.20 -12.14
N GLU A 333 23.61 23.34 -11.55
CA GLU A 333 24.64 24.29 -11.16
C GLU A 333 25.62 23.70 -10.13
N LYS A 334 25.11 22.87 -9.19
CA LYS A 334 25.92 22.16 -8.19
C LYS A 334 26.86 21.08 -8.76
N ARG A 335 26.66 20.64 -10.01
CA ARG A 335 27.51 19.64 -10.68
C ARG A 335 28.59 20.25 -11.55
N THR A 336 28.51 21.54 -11.83
CA THR A 336 29.45 22.28 -12.67
C THR A 336 30.38 23.20 -11.85
N SER A 337 30.12 23.33 -10.58
CA SER A 337 31.00 23.95 -9.57
C SER A 337 31.75 22.88 -8.74
#